data_1cb6221d27dc8626b893f4d8650acdd2
#
_entry.id   1cb6221d27dc8626b893f4d8650acdd2
#
_cell.length_a   1.000
_cell.length_b   1.000
_cell.length_c   1.000
_cell.angle_alpha   90.00
_cell.angle_beta   90.00
_cell.angle_gamma   90.00
#
_symmetry.space_group_name_H-M   'P 1'
#
loop_
_entity.id
_entity.type
_entity.pdbx_description
1 polymer ?
#
loop_
_entity_poly.entity_id
_entity_poly.type
_entity_poly.pdbx_seq_one_letter_code
_entity_poly.pdbx_strand_id
1 'polypeptide(L)'
;MLSGPGIVRQWPCLHPATGGTGDLACSADMLLEALVACAGVTLRAVAIAMAVPVRGGRIFAEGSWDARGTLGIDKTVPVGLTDIRLSFELDTDAERGVVDRLIATTERFCVILQTLRNPPRLSASCKVVQSSNSR
;
A
#
# COMPACT_ATOMS: atom_id res chain seq x y z
N MET A 1 -17.33 -3.90 12.82
CA MET A 1 -16.14 -3.07 13.10
C MET A 1 -15.08 -3.99 13.70
N LEU A 2 -14.06 -4.35 12.91
CA LEU A 2 -12.97 -5.17 13.41
C LEU A 2 -11.91 -4.24 14.01
N SER A 3 -11.99 -4.00 15.32
CA SER A 3 -10.92 -3.35 16.07
C SER A 3 -10.03 -4.43 16.67
N GLY A 4 -9.01 -4.82 15.94
CA GLY A 4 -7.94 -5.64 16.50
C GLY A 4 -6.90 -4.76 17.23
N PRO A 5 -6.14 -5.30 18.21
CA PRO A 5 -5.05 -4.57 18.83
C PRO A 5 -4.03 -4.20 17.77
N GLY A 6 -3.66 -2.92 17.71
CA GLY A 6 -2.66 -2.43 16.79
C GLY A 6 -1.34 -3.18 16.99
N ILE A 7 -0.77 -3.71 15.92
CA ILE A 7 0.54 -4.36 15.96
C ILE A 7 1.58 -3.27 16.19
N VAL A 8 2.16 -3.23 17.39
CA VAL A 8 3.34 -2.42 17.66
C VAL A 8 4.51 -3.08 16.96
N ARG A 9 4.84 -2.64 15.75
CA ARG A 9 6.07 -3.05 15.09
C ARG A 9 7.23 -2.21 15.60
N GLN A 10 8.37 -2.83 15.79
CA GLN A 10 9.62 -2.11 16.04
C GLN A 10 9.86 -1.12 14.90
N TRP A 11 10.54 -0.04 15.22
CA TRP A 11 10.79 1.07 14.30
C TRP A 11 11.29 0.57 12.95
N PRO A 12 10.59 0.86 11.84
CA PRO A 12 11.07 0.50 10.51
C PRO A 12 12.37 1.28 10.20
N CYS A 13 13.23 0.66 9.43
CA CYS A 13 14.47 1.30 9.00
C CYS A 13 14.19 2.39 7.95
N LEU A 14 15.05 3.39 7.94
CA LEU A 14 15.07 4.37 6.87
C LEU A 14 15.44 3.69 5.54
N HIS A 15 14.83 4.16 4.46
CA HIS A 15 15.22 3.73 3.11
C HIS A 15 16.70 4.06 2.86
N PRO A 16 17.47 3.21 2.15
CA PRO A 16 18.88 3.48 1.84
C PRO A 16 19.16 4.86 1.24
N ALA A 17 18.24 5.37 0.41
CA ALA A 17 18.33 6.72 -0.15
C ALA A 17 18.30 7.84 0.90
N THR A 18 17.87 7.56 2.12
CA THR A 18 17.83 8.50 3.26
C THR A 18 18.79 8.11 4.38
N GLY A 19 19.76 7.25 4.09
CA GLY A 19 20.81 6.84 5.02
C GLY A 19 20.50 5.58 5.84
N GLY A 20 19.46 4.82 5.48
CA GLY A 20 19.17 3.53 6.09
C GLY A 20 20.09 2.42 5.59
N THR A 21 20.23 1.34 6.37
CA THR A 21 21.06 0.18 6.02
C THR A 21 20.43 -0.71 4.95
N GLY A 22 19.10 -0.65 4.79
CA GLY A 22 18.33 -1.53 3.91
C GLY A 22 18.03 -2.92 4.50
N ASP A 23 18.46 -3.18 5.73
CA ASP A 23 18.28 -4.48 6.38
C ASP A 23 16.84 -4.75 6.84
N LEU A 24 16.03 -3.70 6.93
CA LEU A 24 14.62 -3.77 7.33
C LEU A 24 13.73 -3.21 6.22
N ALA A 25 12.50 -3.71 6.17
CA ALA A 25 11.53 -3.24 5.19
C ALA A 25 11.27 -1.73 5.32
N CYS A 26 11.34 -1.02 4.21
CA CYS A 26 10.96 0.38 4.14
C CYS A 26 9.45 0.53 4.30
N SER A 27 9.00 1.55 5.03
CA SER A 27 7.56 1.80 5.24
C SER A 27 6.80 2.08 3.94
N ALA A 28 7.43 2.73 2.97
CA ALA A 28 6.84 2.94 1.65
C ALA A 28 6.66 1.62 0.88
N ASP A 29 7.65 0.73 0.94
CA ASP A 29 7.55 -0.61 0.34
C ASP A 29 6.43 -1.42 1.01
N MET A 30 6.30 -1.33 2.33
CA MET A 30 5.21 -1.98 3.06
C MET A 30 3.82 -1.48 2.64
N LEU A 31 3.69 -0.20 2.31
CA LEU A 31 2.45 0.36 1.77
C LEU A 31 2.14 -0.22 0.38
N LEU A 32 3.15 -0.31 -0.49
CA LEU A 32 3.01 -0.90 -1.83
C LEU A 32 2.72 -2.41 -1.76
N GLU A 33 3.35 -3.13 -0.83
CA GLU A 33 3.05 -4.55 -0.56
C GLU A 33 1.61 -4.74 -0.09
N ALA A 34 1.10 -3.86 0.79
CA ALA A 34 -0.28 -3.90 1.22
C ALA A 34 -1.26 -3.67 0.05
N LEU A 35 -0.92 -2.76 -0.87
CA LEU A 35 -1.70 -2.53 -2.08
C LEU A 35 -1.73 -3.77 -2.98
N VAL A 36 -0.59 -4.39 -3.26
CA VAL A 36 -0.49 -5.61 -4.06
C VAL A 36 -1.28 -6.75 -3.42
N ALA A 37 -1.12 -6.98 -2.12
CA ALA A 37 -1.84 -8.02 -1.41
C ALA A 37 -3.36 -7.83 -1.46
N CYS A 38 -3.84 -6.61 -1.24
CA CYS A 38 -5.26 -6.28 -1.32
C CYS A 38 -5.80 -6.44 -2.73
N ALA A 39 -5.08 -5.94 -3.73
CA ALA A 39 -5.47 -6.07 -5.14
C ALA A 39 -5.56 -7.54 -5.56
N GLY A 40 -4.61 -8.38 -5.12
CA GLY A 40 -4.60 -9.81 -5.43
C GLY A 40 -5.78 -10.57 -4.84
N VAL A 41 -6.09 -10.36 -3.58
CA VAL A 41 -7.25 -10.98 -2.93
C VAL A 41 -8.54 -10.51 -3.59
N THR A 42 -8.66 -9.22 -3.86
CA THR A 42 -9.84 -8.64 -4.50
C THR A 42 -10.01 -9.17 -5.93
N LEU A 43 -8.94 -9.20 -6.72
CA LEU A 43 -8.96 -9.74 -8.09
C LEU A 43 -9.49 -11.17 -8.10
N ARG A 44 -8.98 -12.01 -7.21
CA ARG A 44 -9.39 -13.41 -7.12
C ARG A 44 -10.87 -13.53 -6.78
N ALA A 45 -11.34 -12.78 -5.80
CA ALA A 45 -12.75 -12.80 -5.41
C ALA A 45 -13.67 -12.31 -6.54
N VAL A 46 -13.29 -11.24 -7.22
CA VAL A 46 -14.05 -10.68 -8.35
C VAL A 46 -14.03 -11.62 -9.54
N ALA A 47 -12.89 -12.24 -9.86
CA ALA A 47 -12.80 -13.22 -10.95
C ALA A 47 -13.74 -14.40 -10.72
N ILE A 48 -13.82 -14.91 -9.49
CA ILE A 48 -14.77 -15.97 -9.11
C ILE A 48 -16.22 -15.48 -9.29
N ALA A 49 -16.54 -14.31 -8.78
CA ALA A 49 -17.89 -13.76 -8.86
C ALA A 49 -18.35 -13.48 -10.30
N MET A 50 -17.43 -13.09 -11.17
CA MET A 50 -17.69 -12.85 -12.59
C MET A 50 -17.56 -14.10 -13.45
N ALA A 51 -17.19 -15.25 -12.87
CA ALA A 51 -16.89 -16.50 -13.57
C ALA A 51 -15.82 -16.32 -14.66
N VAL A 52 -14.81 -15.48 -14.42
CA VAL A 52 -13.68 -15.27 -15.32
C VAL A 52 -12.56 -16.26 -14.94
N PRO A 53 -12.16 -17.17 -15.85
CA PRO A 53 -11.08 -18.09 -15.57
C PRO A 53 -9.73 -17.36 -15.58
N VAL A 54 -9.09 -17.30 -14.45
CA VAL A 54 -7.71 -16.80 -14.28
C VAL A 54 -6.87 -17.92 -13.71
N ARG A 55 -5.90 -18.41 -14.50
CA ARG A 55 -5.02 -19.54 -14.10
C ARG A 55 -3.93 -19.09 -13.15
N GLY A 56 -3.50 -17.84 -13.27
CA GLY A 56 -2.46 -17.25 -12.44
C GLY A 56 -2.16 -15.83 -12.87
N GLY A 57 -1.19 -15.21 -12.25
CA GLY A 57 -0.78 -13.87 -12.61
C GLY A 57 0.21 -13.27 -11.63
N ARG A 58 0.64 -12.08 -11.94
CA ARG A 58 1.50 -11.25 -11.09
C ARG A 58 0.91 -9.86 -10.98
N ILE A 59 1.06 -9.25 -9.82
CA ILE A 59 0.62 -7.89 -9.56
C ILE A 59 1.83 -7.12 -9.05
N PHE A 60 2.02 -5.93 -9.59
CA PHE A 60 3.12 -5.05 -9.24
C PHE A 60 2.57 -3.71 -8.78
N ALA A 61 3.17 -3.15 -7.75
CA ALA A 61 2.99 -1.77 -7.36
C ALA A 61 4.33 -1.07 -7.31
N GLU A 62 4.41 0.07 -7.95
CA GLU A 62 5.58 0.93 -7.97
C GLU A 62 5.21 2.30 -7.46
N GLY A 63 6.10 2.92 -6.70
CA GLY A 63 5.90 4.26 -6.17
C GLY A 63 7.09 5.16 -6.45
N SER A 64 6.84 6.42 -6.68
CA SER A 64 7.86 7.46 -6.84
C SER A 64 7.78 8.45 -5.69
N TRP A 65 8.89 8.88 -5.17
CA TRP A 65 9.01 9.91 -4.13
C TRP A 65 10.33 10.66 -4.23
N ASP A 66 10.39 11.83 -3.65
CA ASP A 66 11.58 12.66 -3.64
C ASP A 66 12.14 12.74 -2.21
N ALA A 67 13.34 12.20 -2.01
CA ALA A 67 14.01 12.17 -0.71
C ALA A 67 14.24 13.56 -0.10
N ARG A 68 14.35 14.61 -0.91
CA ARG A 68 14.53 15.98 -0.43
C ARG A 68 13.37 16.46 0.45
N GLY A 69 12.15 16.00 0.16
CA GLY A 69 10.98 16.29 0.98
C GLY A 69 11.09 15.67 2.36
N THR A 70 11.34 14.36 2.43
CA THR A 70 11.49 13.61 3.69
C THR A 70 12.67 14.11 4.54
N LEU A 71 13.80 14.44 3.91
CA LEU A 71 14.98 14.94 4.58
C LEU A 71 14.88 16.43 4.97
N GLY A 72 13.80 17.12 4.58
CA GLY A 72 13.61 18.55 4.87
C GLY A 72 14.58 19.48 4.15
N ILE A 73 15.22 19.01 3.08
CA ILE A 73 16.18 19.77 2.27
C ILE A 73 15.44 20.81 1.45
N ASP A 74 14.29 20.46 0.90
CA ASP A 74 13.44 21.32 0.10
C ASP A 74 11.99 21.24 0.59
N LYS A 75 11.51 22.32 1.19
CA LYS A 75 10.15 22.39 1.75
C LYS A 75 9.05 22.49 0.68
N THR A 76 9.42 22.75 -0.57
CA THR A 76 8.46 22.79 -1.70
C THR A 76 8.17 21.41 -2.27
N VAL A 77 9.00 20.41 -1.94
CA VAL A 77 8.89 19.03 -2.40
C VAL A 77 7.95 18.26 -1.47
N PRO A 78 6.96 17.50 -2.00
CA PRO A 78 6.12 16.62 -1.21
C PRO A 78 6.92 15.58 -0.43
N VAL A 79 6.52 15.30 0.81
CA VAL A 79 7.18 14.30 1.66
C VAL A 79 6.80 12.87 1.28
N GLY A 80 5.56 12.67 0.87
CA GLY A 80 5.01 11.36 0.56
C GLY A 80 5.25 10.89 -0.87
N LEU A 81 4.69 9.74 -1.20
CA LEU A 81 4.69 9.24 -2.57
C LEU A 81 3.92 10.20 -3.48
N THR A 82 4.52 10.52 -4.62
CA THR A 82 3.96 11.44 -5.62
C THR A 82 3.25 10.73 -6.75
N ASP A 83 3.57 9.46 -6.96
CA ASP A 83 2.97 8.61 -7.98
C ASP A 83 2.98 7.16 -7.50
N ILE A 84 1.88 6.45 -7.71
CA ILE A 84 1.77 5.01 -7.46
C ILE A 84 1.14 4.38 -8.69
N ARG A 85 1.82 3.38 -9.25
CA ARG A 85 1.35 2.58 -10.38
C ARG A 85 1.08 1.16 -9.94
N LEU A 86 -0.13 0.69 -10.18
CA LEU A 86 -0.55 -0.69 -9.97
C LEU A 86 -0.74 -1.36 -11.33
N SER A 87 -0.08 -2.47 -11.56
CA SER A 87 -0.16 -3.22 -12.82
C SER A 87 -0.43 -4.70 -12.59
N PHE A 88 -1.13 -5.31 -13.54
CA PHE A 88 -1.57 -6.68 -13.50
C PHE A 88 -1.08 -7.42 -14.75
N GLU A 89 -0.47 -8.57 -14.54
CA GLU A 89 -0.18 -9.56 -15.57
C GLU A 89 -1.02 -10.80 -15.27
N LEU A 90 -1.95 -11.14 -16.13
CA LEU A 90 -2.89 -12.25 -15.90
C LEU A 90 -2.73 -13.34 -16.94
N ASP A 91 -2.70 -14.58 -16.49
CA ASP A 91 -2.80 -15.76 -17.34
C ASP A 91 -4.28 -16.16 -17.49
N THR A 92 -4.89 -15.77 -18.61
CA THR A 92 -6.30 -16.02 -18.90
C THR A 92 -6.55 -16.04 -20.39
N ASP A 93 -7.53 -16.83 -20.83
CA ASP A 93 -8.03 -16.84 -22.21
C ASP A 93 -9.27 -15.95 -22.39
N ALA A 94 -9.65 -15.20 -21.37
CA ALA A 94 -10.80 -14.30 -21.45
C ALA A 94 -10.56 -13.17 -22.46
N GLU A 95 -11.62 -12.78 -23.15
CA GLU A 95 -11.58 -11.65 -24.08
C GLU A 95 -11.16 -10.35 -23.39
N ARG A 96 -10.49 -9.48 -24.10
CA ARG A 96 -9.96 -8.22 -23.57
C ARG A 96 -11.02 -7.40 -22.83
N GLY A 97 -12.22 -7.27 -23.39
CA GLY A 97 -13.31 -6.52 -22.74
C GLY A 97 -13.77 -7.13 -21.42
N VAL A 98 -13.67 -8.45 -21.26
CA VAL A 98 -13.94 -9.14 -19.97
C VAL A 98 -12.84 -8.84 -18.98
N VAL A 99 -11.58 -8.90 -19.40
CA VAL A 99 -10.43 -8.57 -18.57
C VAL A 99 -10.49 -7.12 -18.11
N ASP A 100 -10.81 -6.18 -19.00
CA ASP A 100 -10.93 -4.77 -18.66
C ASP A 100 -12.01 -4.53 -17.57
N ARG A 101 -13.16 -5.22 -17.67
CA ARG A 101 -14.20 -5.17 -16.63
C ARG A 101 -13.74 -5.80 -15.32
N LEU A 102 -13.00 -6.91 -15.38
CA LEU A 102 -12.43 -7.57 -14.20
C LEU A 102 -11.49 -6.62 -13.45
N ILE A 103 -10.60 -5.95 -14.18
CA ILE A 103 -9.66 -4.99 -13.57
C ILE A 103 -10.41 -3.79 -12.99
N ALA A 104 -11.33 -3.18 -13.75
CA ALA A 104 -12.12 -2.04 -13.27
C ALA A 104 -12.92 -2.38 -12.00
N THR A 105 -13.50 -3.58 -11.93
CA THR A 105 -14.23 -4.05 -10.76
C THR A 105 -13.28 -4.32 -9.59
N THR A 106 -12.12 -4.90 -9.85
CA THR A 106 -11.07 -5.10 -8.84
C THR A 106 -10.63 -3.76 -8.24
N GLU A 107 -10.35 -2.76 -9.08
CA GLU A 107 -9.98 -1.42 -8.61
C GLU A 107 -11.06 -0.79 -7.74
N ARG A 108 -12.33 -0.97 -8.11
CA ARG A 108 -13.47 -0.43 -7.36
C ARG A 108 -13.58 -1.01 -5.95
N PHE A 109 -13.28 -2.28 -5.78
CA PHE A 109 -13.45 -2.99 -4.50
C PHE A 109 -12.15 -3.20 -3.71
N CYS A 110 -11.01 -2.81 -4.26
CA CYS A 110 -9.74 -2.86 -3.53
C CYS A 110 -9.70 -1.78 -2.44
N VAL A 111 -9.79 -2.20 -1.18
CA VAL A 111 -9.87 -1.29 -0.03
C VAL A 111 -8.65 -0.37 0.05
N ILE A 112 -7.45 -0.90 -0.15
CA ILE A 112 -6.22 -0.09 -0.07
C ILE A 112 -6.17 0.92 -1.22
N LEU A 113 -6.47 0.51 -2.45
CA LEU A 113 -6.50 1.42 -3.60
C LEU A 113 -7.52 2.53 -3.40
N GLN A 114 -8.72 2.20 -2.93
CA GLN A 114 -9.77 3.19 -2.68
C GLN A 114 -9.39 4.14 -1.52
N THR A 115 -8.70 3.63 -0.51
CA THR A 115 -8.19 4.47 0.60
C THR A 115 -7.15 5.47 0.09
N LEU A 116 -6.28 5.06 -0.83
CA LEU A 116 -5.29 5.95 -1.44
C LEU A 116 -5.92 7.00 -2.37
N ARG A 117 -6.93 6.61 -3.16
CA ARG A 117 -7.65 7.53 -4.06
C ARG A 117 -8.54 8.53 -3.32
N ASN A 118 -9.14 8.09 -2.23
CA ASN A 118 -10.06 8.88 -1.41
C ASN A 118 -9.59 8.82 0.04
N PRO A 119 -8.54 9.56 0.39
CA PRO A 119 -7.92 9.45 1.70
C PRO A 119 -8.92 9.76 2.82
N PRO A 120 -8.96 8.94 3.87
CA PRO A 120 -9.82 9.18 5.02
C PRO A 120 -9.34 10.41 5.79
N ARG A 121 -10.19 10.93 6.66
CA ARG A 121 -9.76 11.93 7.63
C ARG A 121 -8.74 11.32 8.58
N LEU A 122 -7.63 12.00 8.75
CA LEU A 122 -6.54 11.58 9.61
C LEU A 122 -6.48 12.46 10.85
N SER A 123 -6.22 11.84 12.00
CA SER A 123 -5.96 12.54 13.26
C SER A 123 -4.78 11.88 13.96
N ALA A 124 -4.01 12.68 14.68
CA ALA A 124 -2.92 12.18 15.51
C ALA A 124 -3.07 12.75 16.91
N SER A 125 -2.75 11.95 17.92
CA SER A 125 -2.75 12.38 19.31
C SER A 125 -1.52 11.82 20.03
N CYS A 126 -1.09 12.50 21.08
CA CYS A 126 0.02 12.08 21.92
C CYS A 126 -0.42 12.06 23.37
N LYS A 127 -0.13 10.95 24.07
CA LYS A 127 -0.23 10.84 25.52
C LYS A 127 1.18 10.69 26.08
N VAL A 128 1.59 11.65 26.89
CA VAL A 128 2.87 11.54 27.61
C VAL A 128 2.67 10.66 28.85
N VAL A 129 3.41 9.58 28.92
CA VAL A 129 3.42 8.69 30.08
C VAL A 129 4.73 8.92 30.83
N GLN A 130 4.63 9.40 32.09
CA GLN A 130 5.79 9.49 32.95
C GLN A 130 6.03 8.12 33.60
N SER A 131 7.21 7.54 33.39
CA SER A 131 7.62 6.39 34.19
C SER A 131 7.83 6.84 35.61
N SER A 132 7.04 6.31 36.56
CA SER A 132 7.32 6.48 38.00
C SER A 132 8.66 5.83 38.27
N ASN A 133 9.65 6.65 38.62
CA ASN A 133 10.94 6.19 39.11
C ASN A 133 10.71 5.60 40.52
N SER A 134 10.41 4.29 40.58
CA SER A 134 10.44 3.56 41.82
C SER A 134 11.91 3.45 42.27
N ARG A 135 12.28 4.25 43.22
CA ARG A 135 13.55 4.08 43.95
C ARG A 135 13.49 2.80 44.78
#